data_9e25765e72a535451f17277dff554a00
#
_entry.id   9e25765e72a535451f17277dff554a00
#
_cell.length_a   1.000
_cell.length_b   1.000
_cell.length_c   1.000
_cell.angle_alpha   90.00
_cell.angle_beta   90.00
_cell.angle_gamma   90.00
#
_symmetry.space_group_name_H-M   'P 1'
#
loop_
_entity.id
_entity.type
_entity.pdbx_description
1 polymer ?
#
loop_
_entity_poly.entity_id
_entity_poly.type
_entity_poly.pdbx_seq_one_letter_code
_entity_poly.pdbx_strand_id
1 'polypeptide(L)'
;MSYADEVFIRNCRDILTHGVWDTDQAVRPRWEDDDAPAHTVKKFGIVNRYDLSREFPLLTLRRTYWKTAVDELLWIWQQKSNNIHDLRGHIWDQWADETGSIGKAYGYQLGVKHQYPEGEFDQVDRVLYDLKHNPASRRILTNIYTFEDLHEMALYPCAYSMTFNVSGNTLNAILNQRSQDMLAANNWNVVQYAVLVHMFAQVSGLQAGELVHVIADAHIYDRHVPVIEQLIQNEPKPAPQFFIDPDVHDFYAFTRDSFHVEGYEYSEFTGKIPIAV
;
A
#
# COMPACT_ATOMS: atom_id res chain seq x y z
N MET A 1 -17.62 -12.80 6.78
CA MET A 1 -17.26 -11.53 6.11
C MET A 1 -15.84 -11.20 6.49
N SER A 2 -14.99 -10.92 5.52
CA SER A 2 -13.64 -10.38 5.77
C SER A 2 -13.76 -8.98 6.39
N TYR A 3 -12.93 -8.65 7.36
CA TYR A 3 -12.90 -7.31 7.95
C TYR A 3 -12.45 -6.24 6.94
N ALA A 4 -11.60 -6.63 5.98
CA ALA A 4 -11.21 -5.73 4.88
C ALA A 4 -12.42 -5.31 4.04
N ASP A 5 -13.37 -6.22 3.78
CA ASP A 5 -14.62 -5.90 3.08
C ASP A 5 -15.49 -4.95 3.90
N GLU A 6 -15.63 -5.20 5.21
CA GLU A 6 -16.40 -4.34 6.10
C GLU A 6 -15.85 -2.89 6.10
N VAL A 7 -14.53 -2.76 6.23
CA VAL A 7 -13.85 -1.46 6.19
C VAL A 7 -14.05 -0.77 4.84
N PHE A 8 -13.88 -1.51 3.74
CA PHE A 8 -14.06 -0.97 2.38
C PHE A 8 -15.49 -0.49 2.15
N ILE A 9 -16.49 -1.32 2.46
CA ILE A 9 -17.91 -0.98 2.31
C ILE A 9 -18.27 0.26 3.14
N ARG A 10 -17.84 0.29 4.40
CA ARG A 10 -18.09 1.42 5.29
C ARG A 10 -17.52 2.71 4.74
N ASN A 11 -16.24 2.69 4.34
CA ASN A 11 -15.56 3.87 3.83
C ASN A 11 -16.17 4.36 2.50
N CYS A 12 -16.46 3.45 1.56
CA CYS A 12 -17.06 3.83 0.29
C CYS A 12 -18.48 4.41 0.49
N ARG A 13 -19.30 3.81 1.34
CA ARG A 13 -20.63 4.37 1.68
C ARG A 13 -20.52 5.75 2.32
N ASP A 14 -19.57 5.93 3.22
CA ASP A 14 -19.35 7.21 3.89
C ASP A 14 -18.88 8.28 2.92
N ILE A 15 -17.97 7.96 2.00
CA ILE A 15 -17.52 8.87 0.93
C ILE A 15 -18.68 9.24 0.01
N LEU A 16 -19.44 8.26 -0.48
CA LEU A 16 -20.56 8.49 -1.40
C LEU A 16 -21.69 9.32 -0.75
N THR A 17 -21.92 9.16 0.57
CA THR A 17 -23.02 9.83 1.28
C THR A 17 -22.64 11.20 1.81
N HIS A 18 -21.41 11.36 2.32
CA HIS A 18 -20.99 12.55 3.05
C HIS A 18 -19.73 13.20 2.46
N GLY A 19 -19.23 12.68 1.34
CA GLY A 19 -18.05 13.25 0.66
C GLY A 19 -18.37 14.57 -0.05
N VAL A 20 -17.32 15.28 -0.38
CA VAL A 20 -17.39 16.54 -1.12
C VAL A 20 -16.85 16.34 -2.52
N TRP A 21 -17.60 16.78 -3.52
CA TRP A 21 -17.18 16.78 -4.92
C TRP A 21 -16.24 17.96 -5.22
N ASP A 22 -15.29 17.73 -6.12
CA ASP A 22 -14.35 18.75 -6.61
C ASP A 22 -14.68 19.23 -8.04
N THR A 23 -15.93 19.10 -8.46
CA THR A 23 -16.40 19.41 -9.83
C THR A 23 -16.27 20.88 -10.21
N ASP A 24 -16.13 21.77 -9.24
CA ASP A 24 -15.90 23.20 -9.40
C ASP A 24 -14.42 23.61 -9.35
N GLN A 25 -13.52 22.62 -9.22
CA GLN A 25 -12.07 22.83 -9.11
C GLN A 25 -11.34 22.36 -10.38
N ALA A 26 -10.20 22.99 -10.65
CA ALA A 26 -9.27 22.48 -11.65
C ALA A 26 -8.54 21.26 -11.08
N VAL A 27 -8.76 20.07 -11.68
CA VAL A 27 -8.13 18.83 -11.26
C VAL A 27 -7.02 18.44 -12.24
N ARG A 28 -5.93 17.84 -11.69
CA ARG A 28 -4.82 17.35 -12.51
C ARG A 28 -5.16 16.07 -13.26
N PRO A 29 -5.79 15.05 -12.62
CA PRO A 29 -6.02 13.77 -13.27
C PRO A 29 -6.94 13.88 -14.47
N ARG A 30 -6.65 13.07 -15.49
CA ARG A 30 -7.42 12.96 -16.72
C ARG A 30 -7.80 11.51 -16.97
N TRP A 31 -8.94 11.28 -17.60
CA TRP A 31 -9.31 9.98 -18.07
C TRP A 31 -8.47 9.59 -19.29
N GLU A 32 -7.88 8.38 -19.27
CA GLU A 32 -6.97 7.90 -20.31
C GLU A 32 -7.64 7.81 -21.70
N ASP A 33 -8.95 7.56 -21.73
CA ASP A 33 -9.68 7.29 -22.97
C ASP A 33 -10.12 8.55 -23.75
N ASP A 34 -10.35 9.67 -23.08
CA ASP A 34 -10.90 10.89 -23.70
C ASP A 34 -10.30 12.20 -23.20
N ASP A 35 -9.27 12.13 -22.34
CA ASP A 35 -8.60 13.28 -21.74
C ASP A 35 -9.54 14.23 -20.95
N ALA A 36 -10.75 13.78 -20.61
CA ALA A 36 -11.66 14.54 -19.78
C ALA A 36 -11.14 14.67 -18.35
N PRO A 37 -11.44 15.78 -17.62
CA PRO A 37 -11.10 15.89 -16.20
C PRO A 37 -11.68 14.74 -15.39
N ALA A 38 -10.84 14.08 -14.59
CA ALA A 38 -11.27 13.01 -13.69
C ALA A 38 -11.57 13.62 -12.30
N HIS A 39 -12.83 13.98 -12.08
CA HIS A 39 -13.31 14.53 -10.82
C HIS A 39 -13.53 13.47 -9.76
N THR A 40 -13.48 13.86 -8.50
CA THR A 40 -13.64 12.96 -7.37
C THR A 40 -14.69 13.43 -6.36
N VAL A 41 -15.34 12.47 -5.71
CA VAL A 41 -15.98 12.66 -4.42
C VAL A 41 -15.03 12.12 -3.35
N LYS A 42 -14.79 12.90 -2.29
CA LYS A 42 -13.73 12.59 -1.33
C LYS A 42 -14.06 12.95 0.11
N LYS A 43 -13.38 12.26 1.04
CA LYS A 43 -13.36 12.58 2.47
C LYS A 43 -11.94 12.74 2.98
N PHE A 44 -11.76 13.73 3.84
CA PHE A 44 -10.51 13.99 4.51
C PHE A 44 -10.42 13.22 5.84
N GLY A 45 -9.27 12.57 6.08
CA GLY A 45 -8.93 12.05 7.39
C GLY A 45 -9.61 10.72 7.75
N ILE A 46 -9.48 9.67 6.91
CA ILE A 46 -9.93 8.32 7.24
C ILE A 46 -8.82 7.56 7.96
N VAL A 47 -9.19 6.84 9.02
CA VAL A 47 -8.28 5.94 9.76
C VAL A 47 -8.89 4.55 9.82
N ASN A 48 -8.18 3.58 9.26
CA ASN A 48 -8.54 2.16 9.31
C ASN A 48 -7.54 1.39 10.18
N ARG A 49 -8.00 0.33 10.84
CA ARG A 49 -7.18 -0.52 11.70
C ARG A 49 -7.38 -1.97 11.30
N TYR A 50 -6.30 -2.68 11.01
CA TYR A 50 -6.31 -4.08 10.62
C TYR A 50 -5.47 -4.88 11.62
N ASP A 51 -6.11 -5.78 12.36
CA ASP A 51 -5.44 -6.70 13.29
C ASP A 51 -4.89 -7.89 12.50
N LEU A 52 -3.60 -7.83 12.17
CA LEU A 52 -2.92 -8.84 11.36
C LEU A 52 -2.69 -10.15 12.11
N SER A 53 -2.86 -10.15 13.44
CA SER A 53 -2.81 -11.38 14.24
C SER A 53 -4.06 -12.23 14.09
N ARG A 54 -5.16 -11.63 13.63
CA ARG A 54 -6.46 -12.28 13.49
C ARG A 54 -6.82 -12.61 12.06
N GLU A 55 -6.48 -11.72 11.12
CA GLU A 55 -6.99 -11.79 9.77
C GLU A 55 -6.04 -11.08 8.77
N PHE A 56 -5.82 -11.69 7.63
CA PHE A 56 -5.12 -11.02 6.53
C PHE A 56 -6.10 -10.13 5.75
N PRO A 57 -5.83 -8.82 5.60
CA PRO A 57 -6.81 -7.85 5.11
C PRO A 57 -6.93 -7.85 3.58
N LEU A 58 -7.35 -8.97 3.01
CA LEU A 58 -7.55 -9.16 1.58
C LEU A 58 -9.03 -9.02 1.22
N LEU A 59 -9.34 -8.12 0.28
CA LEU A 59 -10.70 -7.85 -0.19
C LEU A 59 -11.26 -9.05 -0.94
N THR A 60 -12.53 -9.40 -0.67
CA THR A 60 -13.25 -10.50 -1.31
C THR A 60 -14.41 -10.04 -2.21
N LEU A 61 -14.79 -8.77 -2.16
CA LEU A 61 -15.84 -8.19 -3.01
C LEU A 61 -15.50 -8.22 -4.50
N ARG A 62 -14.23 -8.29 -4.81
CA ARG A 62 -13.65 -8.57 -6.13
C ARG A 62 -12.28 -9.20 -5.97
N ARG A 63 -11.75 -9.76 -7.04
CA ARG A 63 -10.38 -10.28 -7.03
C ARG A 63 -9.36 -9.14 -6.81
N THR A 64 -8.50 -9.31 -5.82
CA THR A 64 -7.26 -8.53 -5.66
C THR A 64 -6.07 -9.36 -6.14
N TYR A 65 -5.28 -8.81 -7.04
CA TYR A 65 -4.08 -9.47 -7.58
C TYR A 65 -2.93 -9.36 -6.59
N TRP A 66 -3.11 -9.94 -5.41
CA TRP A 66 -2.22 -9.80 -4.27
C TRP A 66 -0.76 -10.23 -4.55
N LYS A 67 -0.55 -11.23 -5.41
CA LYS A 67 0.82 -11.63 -5.81
C LYS A 67 1.53 -10.53 -6.60
N THR A 68 0.84 -9.79 -7.44
CA THR A 68 1.40 -8.64 -8.16
C THR A 68 1.67 -7.48 -7.19
N ALA A 69 0.81 -7.30 -6.19
CA ALA A 69 1.06 -6.32 -5.13
C ALA A 69 2.31 -6.67 -4.30
N VAL A 70 2.56 -7.96 -4.06
CA VAL A 70 3.80 -8.44 -3.41
C VAL A 70 5.02 -8.22 -4.31
N ASP A 71 4.93 -8.49 -5.62
CA ASP A 71 6.04 -8.21 -6.55
C ASP A 71 6.45 -6.73 -6.48
N GLU A 72 5.48 -5.81 -6.48
CA GLU A 72 5.74 -4.37 -6.35
C GLU A 72 6.31 -4.01 -4.97
N LEU A 73 5.80 -4.60 -3.90
CA LEU A 73 6.33 -4.41 -2.55
C LEU A 73 7.82 -4.78 -2.49
N LEU A 74 8.19 -5.94 -3.01
CA LEU A 74 9.58 -6.41 -3.03
C LEU A 74 10.46 -5.51 -3.90
N TRP A 75 9.95 -5.04 -5.04
CA TRP A 75 10.64 -4.09 -5.88
C TRP A 75 10.94 -2.76 -5.17
N ILE A 76 9.96 -2.21 -4.43
CA ILE A 76 10.11 -0.95 -3.68
C ILE A 76 11.01 -1.14 -2.45
N TRP A 77 10.71 -2.12 -1.59
CA TRP A 77 11.29 -2.21 -0.25
C TRP A 77 12.54 -3.08 -0.16
N GLN A 78 12.63 -4.13 -0.96
CA GLN A 78 13.74 -5.07 -0.92
C GLN A 78 14.80 -4.71 -1.96
N GLN A 79 14.40 -4.54 -3.23
CA GLN A 79 15.31 -4.17 -4.30
C GLN A 79 15.68 -2.69 -4.26
N LYS A 80 14.83 -1.85 -3.66
CA LYS A 80 15.01 -0.38 -3.58
C LYS A 80 15.20 0.22 -4.97
N SER A 81 14.55 -0.36 -5.96
CA SER A 81 14.67 0.04 -7.35
C SER A 81 13.67 1.13 -7.71
N ASN A 82 14.04 1.92 -8.71
CA ASN A 82 13.20 2.89 -9.40
C ASN A 82 13.11 2.59 -10.91
N ASN A 83 13.57 1.41 -11.34
CA ASN A 83 13.54 0.99 -12.74
C ASN A 83 12.49 -0.12 -12.93
N ILE A 84 11.54 0.11 -13.86
CA ILE A 84 10.44 -0.84 -14.13
C ILE A 84 10.91 -2.17 -14.73
N HIS A 85 12.12 -2.23 -15.30
CA HIS A 85 12.68 -3.48 -15.81
C HIS A 85 13.03 -4.48 -14.70
N ASP A 86 13.16 -3.99 -13.45
CA ASP A 86 13.35 -4.84 -12.27
C ASP A 86 12.02 -5.33 -11.69
N LEU A 87 10.89 -4.74 -12.13
CA LEU A 87 9.55 -5.09 -11.66
C LEU A 87 8.91 -6.16 -12.55
N ARG A 88 8.34 -7.17 -11.92
CA ARG A 88 7.53 -8.17 -12.62
C ARG A 88 6.12 -7.61 -12.88
N GLY A 89 5.86 -7.15 -14.11
CA GLY A 89 4.55 -6.62 -14.52
C GLY A 89 4.65 -5.23 -15.15
N HIS A 90 3.50 -4.64 -15.48
CA HIS A 90 3.40 -3.43 -16.29
C HIS A 90 2.65 -2.30 -15.60
N ILE A 91 2.52 -2.37 -14.26
CA ILE A 91 1.69 -1.44 -13.49
C ILE A 91 2.29 -0.04 -13.35
N TRP A 92 3.57 0.12 -13.72
CA TRP A 92 4.29 1.39 -13.66
C TRP A 92 4.72 1.94 -15.04
N ASP A 93 4.41 1.25 -16.14
CA ASP A 93 4.88 1.60 -17.49
C ASP A 93 4.55 3.05 -17.89
N GLN A 94 3.37 3.54 -17.52
CA GLN A 94 2.92 4.90 -17.85
C GLN A 94 3.67 6.03 -17.12
N TRP A 95 4.41 5.71 -16.05
CA TRP A 95 5.19 6.70 -15.28
C TRP A 95 6.70 6.58 -15.53
N ALA A 96 7.12 5.59 -16.30
CA ALA A 96 8.52 5.40 -16.60
C ALA A 96 8.97 6.25 -17.79
N ASP A 97 10.19 6.75 -17.74
CA ASP A 97 10.85 7.38 -18.87
C ASP A 97 11.37 6.33 -19.89
N GLU A 98 12.03 6.79 -20.95
CA GLU A 98 12.59 5.94 -22.02
C GLU A 98 13.61 4.92 -21.51
N THR A 99 14.22 5.16 -20.35
CA THR A 99 15.19 4.24 -19.71
C THR A 99 14.54 3.25 -18.75
N GLY A 100 13.22 3.36 -18.57
CA GLY A 100 12.46 2.57 -17.59
C GLY A 100 12.52 3.14 -16.17
N SER A 101 13.02 4.36 -15.97
CA SER A 101 13.12 4.98 -14.65
C SER A 101 11.84 5.75 -14.28
N ILE A 102 11.41 5.64 -13.01
CA ILE A 102 10.38 6.50 -12.42
C ILE A 102 11.00 7.67 -11.63
N GLY A 103 12.26 7.97 -11.88
CA GLY A 103 13.00 9.02 -11.20
C GLY A 103 13.35 8.67 -9.75
N LYS A 104 13.55 9.70 -8.91
CA LYS A 104 13.92 9.51 -7.49
C LYS A 104 12.76 9.15 -6.58
N ALA A 105 11.80 8.34 -7.08
CA ALA A 105 10.59 7.98 -6.37
C ALA A 105 10.71 6.62 -5.66
N TYR A 106 9.85 6.38 -4.68
CA TYR A 106 9.62 5.10 -3.98
C TYR A 106 10.90 4.37 -3.54
N GLY A 107 11.29 3.28 -4.23
CA GLY A 107 12.43 2.45 -3.86
C GLY A 107 13.74 3.22 -3.81
N TYR A 108 13.95 4.18 -4.72
CA TYR A 108 15.11 5.06 -4.69
C TYR A 108 15.29 5.74 -3.32
N GLN A 109 14.22 6.33 -2.78
CA GLN A 109 14.26 7.05 -1.49
C GLN A 109 14.56 6.11 -0.31
N LEU A 110 14.09 4.88 -0.36
CA LEU A 110 14.39 3.87 0.66
C LEU A 110 15.85 3.46 0.65
N GLY A 111 16.49 3.46 -0.53
CA GLY A 111 17.87 3.06 -0.72
C GLY A 111 18.93 4.14 -0.45
N VAL A 112 18.51 5.41 -0.28
CA VAL A 112 19.44 6.51 0.06
C VAL A 112 20.06 6.25 1.42
N LYS A 113 21.41 6.32 1.48
CA LYS A 113 22.15 6.12 2.72
C LYS A 113 22.18 7.38 3.57
N HIS A 114 21.95 7.22 4.86
CA HIS A 114 21.97 8.27 5.86
C HIS A 114 22.94 7.96 6.98
N GLN A 115 23.58 9.00 7.55
CA GLN A 115 24.48 8.86 8.67
C GLN A 115 23.73 8.84 10.00
N TYR A 116 24.00 7.83 10.83
CA TYR A 116 23.50 7.68 12.19
C TYR A 116 24.67 7.53 13.15
N PRO A 117 24.47 7.70 14.47
CA PRO A 117 25.54 7.47 15.44
C PRO A 117 26.14 6.05 15.36
N GLU A 118 25.34 5.06 14.97
CA GLU A 118 25.71 3.65 14.87
C GLU A 118 26.36 3.27 13.54
N GLY A 119 26.32 4.16 12.53
CA GLY A 119 26.87 3.91 11.19
C GLY A 119 26.03 4.46 10.07
N GLU A 120 26.32 4.01 8.86
CA GLU A 120 25.60 4.39 7.65
C GLU A 120 24.56 3.32 7.30
N PHE A 121 23.29 3.74 7.18
CA PHE A 121 22.17 2.87 6.83
C PHE A 121 21.29 3.54 5.79
N ASP A 122 20.66 2.76 4.93
CA ASP A 122 19.44 3.21 4.26
C ASP A 122 18.22 3.02 5.20
N GLN A 123 17.05 3.48 4.74
CA GLN A 123 15.88 3.49 5.62
C GLN A 123 15.40 2.09 6.01
N VAL A 124 15.50 1.10 5.11
CA VAL A 124 15.10 -0.28 5.38
C VAL A 124 16.05 -0.96 6.36
N ASP A 125 17.36 -0.84 6.10
CA ASP A 125 18.40 -1.38 6.99
C ASP A 125 18.32 -0.72 8.36
N ARG A 126 17.98 0.58 8.45
CA ARG A 126 17.79 1.27 9.72
C ARG A 126 16.60 0.71 10.50
N VAL A 127 15.47 0.44 9.85
CA VAL A 127 14.33 -0.21 10.51
C VAL A 127 14.71 -1.59 11.03
N LEU A 128 15.38 -2.41 10.23
CA LEU A 128 15.85 -3.75 10.63
C LEU A 128 16.79 -3.68 11.84
N TYR A 129 17.74 -2.73 11.82
CA TYR A 129 18.65 -2.50 12.93
C TYR A 129 17.90 -2.12 14.21
N ASP A 130 16.98 -1.15 14.13
CA ASP A 130 16.26 -0.66 15.31
C ASP A 130 15.30 -1.71 15.88
N LEU A 131 14.59 -2.46 15.04
CA LEU A 131 13.71 -3.54 15.52
C LEU A 131 14.48 -4.62 16.26
N LYS A 132 15.73 -4.88 15.87
CA LYS A 132 16.59 -5.90 16.48
C LYS A 132 17.33 -5.41 17.72
N HIS A 133 17.81 -4.14 17.72
CA HIS A 133 18.70 -3.62 18.75
C HIS A 133 18.04 -2.58 19.67
N ASN A 134 17.00 -1.89 19.19
CA ASN A 134 16.30 -0.81 19.89
C ASN A 134 14.78 -0.92 19.79
N PRO A 135 14.15 -2.09 20.04
CA PRO A 135 12.72 -2.29 19.77
C PRO A 135 11.80 -1.34 20.54
N ALA A 136 12.26 -0.81 21.69
CA ALA A 136 11.52 0.20 22.45
C ALA A 136 11.61 1.62 21.91
N SER A 137 12.34 1.83 20.80
CA SER A 137 12.49 3.15 20.18
C SER A 137 11.16 3.64 19.60
N ARG A 138 10.88 4.94 19.80
CA ARG A 138 9.75 5.64 19.19
C ARG A 138 10.16 6.38 17.92
N ARG A 139 11.32 6.04 17.34
CA ARG A 139 11.94 6.70 16.18
C ARG A 139 12.11 5.73 15.00
N ILE A 140 11.43 4.58 15.02
CA ILE A 140 11.49 3.58 13.96
C ILE A 140 10.48 4.00 12.90
N LEU A 141 10.97 4.65 11.85
CA LEU A 141 10.11 5.15 10.76
C LEU A 141 10.87 5.26 9.44
N THR A 142 10.11 5.27 8.36
CA THR A 142 10.58 5.62 7.02
C THR A 142 9.77 6.77 6.46
N ASN A 143 10.37 7.57 5.59
CA ASN A 143 9.70 8.63 4.84
C ASN A 143 10.32 8.73 3.45
N ILE A 144 9.49 8.58 2.43
CA ILE A 144 9.92 8.64 1.04
C ILE A 144 9.42 9.90 0.31
N TYR A 145 8.78 10.82 1.03
CA TYR A 145 8.37 12.12 0.50
C TYR A 145 9.46 13.15 0.78
N THR A 146 10.47 13.18 -0.09
CA THR A 146 11.65 14.05 0.04
C THR A 146 11.46 15.29 -0.82
N PHE A 147 11.25 16.45 -0.19
CA PHE A 147 10.91 17.71 -0.88
C PHE A 147 11.97 18.13 -1.90
N GLU A 148 13.24 17.87 -1.63
CA GLU A 148 14.36 18.21 -2.50
C GLU A 148 14.33 17.46 -3.82
N ASP A 149 13.79 16.24 -3.83
CA ASP A 149 13.76 15.34 -4.99
C ASP A 149 12.40 15.29 -5.72
N LEU A 150 11.36 15.99 -5.24
CA LEU A 150 10.02 15.90 -5.83
C LEU A 150 10.01 16.21 -7.33
N HIS A 151 10.82 17.17 -7.77
CA HIS A 151 10.91 17.57 -9.18
C HIS A 151 11.52 16.51 -10.09
N GLU A 152 12.18 15.49 -9.52
CA GLU A 152 12.76 14.34 -10.23
C GLU A 152 11.90 13.06 -10.06
N MET A 153 10.73 13.15 -9.46
CA MET A 153 9.81 12.03 -9.29
C MET A 153 8.74 12.02 -10.37
N ALA A 154 8.60 10.92 -11.09
CA ALA A 154 7.52 10.75 -12.08
C ALA A 154 6.14 10.77 -11.40
N LEU A 155 6.04 10.22 -10.18
CA LEU A 155 4.84 10.25 -9.35
C LEU A 155 5.22 10.50 -7.89
N TYR A 156 4.62 11.52 -7.29
CA TYR A 156 4.82 11.79 -5.85
C TYR A 156 4.21 10.67 -5.01
N PRO A 157 4.97 10.12 -4.03
CA PRO A 157 4.50 8.98 -3.23
C PRO A 157 3.15 9.23 -2.56
N CYS A 158 2.18 8.35 -2.81
CA CYS A 158 0.88 8.37 -2.14
C CYS A 158 1.00 7.79 -0.73
N ALA A 159 1.49 6.56 -0.62
CA ALA A 159 1.91 5.91 0.62
C ALA A 159 3.34 6.37 0.92
N TYR A 160 3.50 7.36 1.80
CA TYR A 160 4.76 8.09 1.87
C TYR A 160 5.57 7.84 3.14
N SER A 161 4.97 7.31 4.19
CA SER A 161 5.65 7.12 5.48
C SER A 161 5.10 5.93 6.23
N MET A 162 6.00 5.15 6.83
CA MET A 162 5.69 4.09 7.78
C MET A 162 6.31 4.41 9.13
N THR A 163 5.53 4.24 10.21
CA THR A 163 6.03 4.29 11.59
C THR A 163 5.80 2.94 12.24
N PHE A 164 6.82 2.41 12.90
CA PHE A 164 6.77 1.12 13.56
C PHE A 164 6.86 1.27 15.08
N ASN A 165 6.17 0.40 15.80
CA ASN A 165 6.19 0.34 17.27
C ASN A 165 6.12 -1.10 17.73
N VAL A 166 6.98 -1.45 18.68
CA VAL A 166 6.97 -2.76 19.33
C VAL A 166 6.31 -2.64 20.70
N SER A 167 5.25 -3.43 20.91
CA SER A 167 4.52 -3.54 22.17
C SER A 167 4.59 -4.99 22.66
N GLY A 168 5.35 -5.22 23.72
CA GLY A 168 5.67 -6.60 24.15
C GLY A 168 6.47 -7.34 23.07
N ASN A 169 5.88 -8.37 22.48
CA ASN A 169 6.46 -9.14 21.37
C ASN A 169 5.74 -8.86 20.03
N THR A 170 5.00 -7.76 19.93
CA THR A 170 4.12 -7.48 18.80
C THR A 170 4.60 -6.24 18.06
N LEU A 171 4.79 -6.35 16.74
CA LEU A 171 5.11 -5.26 15.84
C LEU A 171 3.83 -4.64 15.29
N ASN A 172 3.59 -3.38 15.61
CA ASN A 172 2.52 -2.57 15.05
C ASN A 172 3.10 -1.55 14.06
N ALA A 173 2.30 -1.13 13.10
CA ALA A 173 2.72 -0.13 12.12
C ALA A 173 1.61 0.87 11.79
N ILE A 174 2.01 2.10 11.48
CA ILE A 174 1.14 3.12 10.89
C ILE A 174 1.63 3.39 9.47
N LEU A 175 0.74 3.21 8.51
CA LEU A 175 0.92 3.69 7.13
C LEU A 175 0.27 5.06 6.99
N ASN A 176 1.05 6.07 6.65
CA ASN A 176 0.53 7.38 6.29
C ASN A 176 0.44 7.51 4.77
N GLN A 177 -0.76 7.77 4.30
CA GLN A 177 -1.09 7.92 2.88
C GLN A 177 -1.76 9.28 2.63
N ARG A 178 -1.18 10.10 1.72
CA ARG A 178 -1.72 11.42 1.42
C ARG A 178 -2.93 11.38 0.49
N SER A 179 -3.05 10.33 -0.33
CA SER A 179 -4.06 10.21 -1.38
C SER A 179 -4.33 8.74 -1.66
N GLN A 180 -5.60 8.35 -1.72
CA GLN A 180 -6.05 6.97 -1.89
C GLN A 180 -7.24 6.89 -2.82
N ASP A 181 -7.03 6.37 -4.04
CA ASP A 181 -8.12 5.88 -4.88
C ASP A 181 -8.74 4.63 -4.25
N MET A 182 -10.00 4.73 -3.87
CA MET A 182 -10.70 3.65 -3.17
C MET A 182 -10.95 2.44 -4.08
N LEU A 183 -11.10 2.62 -5.39
CA LEU A 183 -11.33 1.49 -6.30
C LEU A 183 -10.03 0.83 -6.71
N ALA A 184 -9.08 1.59 -7.25
CA ALA A 184 -7.89 1.01 -7.87
C ALA A 184 -6.81 0.62 -6.84
N ALA A 185 -6.55 1.47 -5.84
CA ALA A 185 -5.37 1.35 -5.00
C ALA A 185 -5.65 0.93 -3.54
N ASN A 186 -6.88 1.04 -3.01
CA ASN A 186 -7.11 0.84 -1.57
C ASN A 186 -6.64 -0.52 -1.07
N ASN A 187 -7.20 -1.62 -1.57
CA ASN A 187 -6.83 -2.93 -1.06
C ASN A 187 -5.42 -3.34 -1.50
N TRP A 188 -4.94 -2.83 -2.62
CA TRP A 188 -3.58 -3.05 -3.09
C TRP A 188 -2.54 -2.61 -2.05
N ASN A 189 -2.60 -1.34 -1.62
CA ASN A 189 -1.68 -0.83 -0.60
C ASN A 189 -1.86 -1.52 0.75
N VAL A 190 -3.10 -1.78 1.18
CA VAL A 190 -3.37 -2.49 2.45
C VAL A 190 -2.68 -3.85 2.47
N VAL A 191 -2.81 -4.63 1.39
CA VAL A 191 -2.15 -5.94 1.25
C VAL A 191 -0.63 -5.81 1.28
N GLN A 192 -0.07 -4.88 0.51
CA GLN A 192 1.38 -4.64 0.50
C GLN A 192 1.93 -4.38 1.90
N TYR A 193 1.35 -3.43 2.59
CA TYR A 193 1.86 -3.02 3.90
C TYR A 193 1.53 -4.03 5.00
N ALA A 194 0.47 -4.83 4.87
CA ALA A 194 0.23 -5.98 5.74
C ALA A 194 1.34 -7.03 5.59
N VAL A 195 1.69 -7.39 4.34
CA VAL A 195 2.83 -8.30 4.06
C VAL A 195 4.13 -7.72 4.61
N LEU A 196 4.39 -6.43 4.42
CA LEU A 196 5.60 -5.76 4.93
C LEU A 196 5.73 -5.88 6.45
N VAL A 197 4.62 -5.69 7.20
CA VAL A 197 4.62 -5.87 8.66
C VAL A 197 4.95 -7.30 9.04
N HIS A 198 4.39 -8.30 8.34
CA HIS A 198 4.73 -9.70 8.56
C HIS A 198 6.21 -10.00 8.28
N MET A 199 6.78 -9.45 7.18
CA MET A 199 8.20 -9.61 6.85
C MET A 199 9.10 -9.06 7.96
N PHE A 200 8.90 -7.79 8.37
CA PHE A 200 9.69 -7.19 9.44
C PHE A 200 9.51 -7.91 10.77
N ALA A 201 8.29 -8.32 11.12
CA ALA A 201 8.03 -9.06 12.34
C ALA A 201 8.82 -10.37 12.37
N GLN A 202 8.72 -11.19 11.30
CA GLN A 202 9.39 -12.49 11.24
C GLN A 202 10.90 -12.39 11.37
N VAL A 203 11.56 -11.53 10.58
CA VAL A 203 13.04 -11.41 10.59
C VAL A 203 13.59 -10.76 11.87
N SER A 204 12.71 -10.12 12.65
CA SER A 204 13.05 -9.50 13.94
C SER A 204 12.62 -10.37 15.13
N GLY A 205 12.06 -11.56 14.91
CA GLY A 205 11.58 -12.46 15.97
C GLY A 205 10.35 -11.92 16.71
N LEU A 206 9.55 -11.08 16.05
CA LEU A 206 8.32 -10.47 16.58
C LEU A 206 7.09 -11.11 15.94
N GLN A 207 5.91 -10.84 16.49
CA GLN A 207 4.62 -11.19 15.92
C GLN A 207 4.03 -9.97 15.20
N ALA A 208 3.42 -10.19 14.04
CA ALA A 208 2.66 -9.13 13.36
C ALA A 208 1.42 -8.76 14.19
N GLY A 209 1.26 -7.47 14.44
CA GLY A 209 0.18 -6.89 15.24
C GLY A 209 -0.80 -6.09 14.39
N GLU A 210 -0.93 -4.81 14.66
CA GLU A 210 -1.89 -3.94 13.99
C GLU A 210 -1.24 -3.13 12.86
N LEU A 211 -1.89 -3.08 11.71
CA LEU A 211 -1.64 -2.09 10.67
C LEU A 211 -2.70 -0.98 10.77
N VAL A 212 -2.29 0.21 11.14
CA VAL A 212 -3.12 1.41 11.12
C VAL A 212 -2.89 2.16 9.81
N HIS A 213 -3.91 2.30 8.99
CA HIS A 213 -3.85 2.99 7.71
C HIS A 213 -4.52 4.36 7.83
N VAL A 214 -3.71 5.42 7.80
CA VAL A 214 -4.15 6.81 7.87
C VAL A 214 -4.16 7.41 6.48
N ILE A 215 -5.33 7.85 6.02
CA ILE A 215 -5.54 8.37 4.69
C ILE A 215 -5.97 9.83 4.81
N ALA A 216 -5.20 10.76 4.26
CA ALA A 216 -5.56 12.17 4.27
C ALA A 216 -6.71 12.45 3.27
N ASP A 217 -6.55 12.06 2.00
CA ASP A 217 -7.57 12.22 0.96
C ASP A 217 -8.00 10.84 0.45
N ALA A 218 -9.16 10.38 0.89
CA ALA A 218 -9.78 9.14 0.40
C ALA A 218 -10.87 9.49 -0.61
N HIS A 219 -10.73 9.05 -1.85
CA HIS A 219 -11.58 9.49 -2.94
C HIS A 219 -12.07 8.37 -3.85
N ILE A 220 -13.18 8.63 -4.51
CA ILE A 220 -13.76 7.83 -5.57
C ILE A 220 -13.92 8.73 -6.79
N TYR A 221 -13.29 8.35 -7.91
CA TYR A 221 -13.45 9.07 -9.17
C TYR A 221 -14.89 8.98 -9.70
N ASP A 222 -15.33 9.98 -10.43
CA ASP A 222 -16.70 10.07 -10.97
C ASP A 222 -17.11 8.82 -11.77
N ARG A 223 -16.26 8.32 -12.67
CA ARG A 223 -16.51 7.09 -13.44
C ARG A 223 -16.35 5.81 -12.61
N HIS A 224 -15.76 5.90 -11.42
CA HIS A 224 -15.67 4.77 -10.49
C HIS A 224 -16.92 4.61 -9.62
N VAL A 225 -17.75 5.64 -9.48
CA VAL A 225 -18.95 5.61 -8.61
C VAL A 225 -19.86 4.42 -8.94
N PRO A 226 -20.30 4.20 -10.21
CA PRO A 226 -21.16 3.06 -10.52
C PRO A 226 -20.52 1.70 -10.21
N VAL A 227 -19.19 1.60 -10.38
CA VAL A 227 -18.44 0.38 -10.08
C VAL A 227 -18.42 0.12 -8.56
N ILE A 228 -18.14 1.15 -7.77
CA ILE A 228 -18.15 1.06 -6.29
C ILE A 228 -19.55 0.71 -5.78
N GLU A 229 -20.61 1.35 -6.31
CA GLU A 229 -21.98 1.05 -5.94
C GLU A 229 -22.35 -0.41 -6.20
N GLN A 230 -21.87 -0.99 -7.29
CA GLN A 230 -22.03 -2.42 -7.57
C GLN A 230 -21.21 -3.28 -6.60
N LEU A 231 -19.93 -2.96 -6.39
CA LEU A 231 -19.03 -3.76 -5.56
C LEU A 231 -19.48 -3.85 -4.11
N ILE A 232 -19.96 -2.75 -3.53
CA ILE A 232 -20.44 -2.74 -2.13
C ILE A 232 -21.77 -3.48 -1.91
N GLN A 233 -22.40 -3.98 -2.97
CA GLN A 233 -23.58 -4.87 -2.91
C GLN A 233 -23.18 -6.35 -3.03
N ASN A 234 -21.96 -6.66 -3.44
CA ASN A 234 -21.49 -8.03 -3.54
C ASN A 234 -21.47 -8.68 -2.15
N GLU A 235 -21.72 -9.99 -2.13
CA GLU A 235 -21.68 -10.78 -0.90
C GLU A 235 -20.21 -11.00 -0.47
N PRO A 236 -19.80 -10.49 0.71
CA PRO A 236 -18.45 -10.73 1.21
C PRO A 236 -18.22 -12.19 1.55
N LYS A 237 -17.02 -12.70 1.25
CA LYS A 237 -16.59 -14.06 1.60
C LYS A 237 -15.81 -14.06 2.92
N PRO A 238 -15.52 -15.22 3.51
CA PRO A 238 -14.59 -15.34 4.63
C PRO A 238 -13.22 -14.80 4.27
N ALA A 239 -12.51 -14.25 5.26
CA ALA A 239 -11.13 -13.85 5.08
C ALA A 239 -10.25 -15.08 4.78
N PRO A 240 -9.33 -14.97 3.82
CA PRO A 240 -8.36 -16.04 3.56
C PRO A 240 -7.32 -16.13 4.68
N GLN A 241 -6.65 -17.27 4.75
CA GLN A 241 -5.50 -17.46 5.63
C GLN A 241 -4.22 -17.05 4.89
N PHE A 242 -3.36 -16.32 5.59
CA PHE A 242 -2.06 -15.90 5.08
C PHE A 242 -0.94 -16.63 5.78
N PHE A 243 0.02 -17.11 5.00
CA PHE A 243 1.20 -17.80 5.47
C PHE A 243 2.45 -17.17 4.87
N ILE A 244 3.47 -17.06 5.70
CA ILE A 244 4.81 -16.65 5.29
C ILE A 244 5.76 -17.82 5.55
N ASP A 245 6.68 -18.07 4.63
CA ASP A 245 7.66 -19.15 4.73
C ASP A 245 8.49 -18.99 6.02
N PRO A 246 8.36 -19.91 7.00
CA PRO A 246 9.01 -19.77 8.30
C PRO A 246 10.54 -19.92 8.24
N ASP A 247 11.08 -20.47 7.16
CA ASP A 247 12.53 -20.69 7.00
C ASP A 247 13.26 -19.44 6.48
N VAL A 248 12.53 -18.38 6.08
CA VAL A 248 13.13 -17.12 5.64
C VAL A 248 13.44 -16.24 6.85
N HIS A 249 14.71 -16.03 7.15
CA HIS A 249 15.20 -15.25 8.30
C HIS A 249 15.93 -13.96 7.92
N ASP A 250 16.10 -13.71 6.63
CA ASP A 250 16.68 -12.49 6.07
C ASP A 250 15.62 -11.73 5.27
N PHE A 251 15.47 -10.43 5.55
CA PHE A 251 14.52 -9.56 4.86
C PHE A 251 14.73 -9.56 3.33
N TYR A 252 15.96 -9.66 2.89
CA TYR A 252 16.33 -9.65 1.48
C TYR A 252 16.23 -11.03 0.79
N ALA A 253 15.95 -12.08 1.56
CA ALA A 253 15.76 -13.44 1.02
C ALA A 253 14.30 -13.76 0.67
N PHE A 254 13.34 -12.94 1.07
CA PHE A 254 11.94 -13.15 0.66
C PHE A 254 11.80 -13.04 -0.85
N THR A 255 11.01 -13.95 -1.38
CA THR A 255 10.55 -13.95 -2.78
C THR A 255 9.04 -13.96 -2.82
N ARG A 256 8.45 -13.75 -3.98
CA ARG A 256 7.01 -13.89 -4.20
C ARG A 256 6.46 -15.22 -3.67
N ASP A 257 7.25 -16.29 -3.80
CA ASP A 257 6.84 -17.65 -3.43
C ASP A 257 7.01 -17.93 -1.93
N SER A 258 7.60 -17.00 -1.18
CA SER A 258 7.63 -17.04 0.29
C SER A 258 6.27 -16.74 0.94
N PHE A 259 5.27 -16.34 0.15
CA PHE A 259 3.96 -15.95 0.64
C PHE A 259 2.86 -16.81 0.02
N HIS A 260 1.95 -17.31 0.87
CA HIS A 260 0.84 -18.14 0.47
C HIS A 260 -0.47 -17.60 1.05
N VAL A 261 -1.53 -17.69 0.27
CA VAL A 261 -2.90 -17.36 0.70
C VAL A 261 -3.78 -18.56 0.39
N GLU A 262 -4.42 -19.11 1.42
CA GLU A 262 -5.33 -20.23 1.31
C GLU A 262 -6.78 -19.83 1.53
N GLY A 263 -7.70 -20.48 0.86
CA GLY A 263 -9.14 -20.23 0.99
C GLY A 263 -9.57 -18.86 0.44
N TYR A 264 -8.84 -18.28 -0.49
CA TYR A 264 -9.20 -17.00 -1.09
C TYR A 264 -10.32 -17.17 -2.12
N GLU A 265 -11.53 -16.89 -1.68
CA GLU A 265 -12.71 -16.78 -2.52
C GLU A 265 -13.08 -15.30 -2.71
N TYR A 266 -13.61 -14.95 -3.86
CA TYR A 266 -14.00 -13.57 -4.18
C TYR A 266 -15.21 -13.55 -5.11
N SER A 267 -15.95 -12.45 -5.09
CA SER A 267 -17.02 -12.22 -6.05
C SER A 267 -16.46 -11.88 -7.42
N GLU A 268 -17.07 -12.43 -8.48
CA GLU A 268 -16.66 -12.11 -9.85
C GLU A 268 -16.99 -10.64 -10.16
N PHE A 269 -16.05 -9.97 -10.79
CA PHE A 269 -16.22 -8.64 -11.35
C PHE A 269 -15.74 -8.65 -12.81
N THR A 270 -16.66 -8.45 -13.73
CA THR A 270 -16.40 -8.51 -15.17
C THR A 270 -16.31 -7.12 -15.83
N GLY A 271 -16.51 -6.06 -15.07
CA GLY A 271 -16.44 -4.68 -15.55
C GLY A 271 -15.00 -4.23 -15.83
N LYS A 272 -14.85 -3.32 -16.81
CA LYS A 272 -13.59 -2.58 -17.00
C LYS A 272 -13.54 -1.46 -15.97
N ILE A 273 -12.42 -1.31 -15.28
CA ILE A 273 -12.16 -0.16 -14.41
C ILE A 273 -11.55 0.94 -15.27
N PRO A 274 -12.20 2.11 -15.42
CA PRO A 274 -11.59 3.26 -16.09
C PRO A 274 -10.30 3.70 -15.40
N ILE A 275 -9.34 4.22 -16.14
CA ILE A 275 -8.05 4.67 -15.62
C ILE A 275 -7.98 6.20 -15.68
N ALA A 276 -7.67 6.82 -14.56
CA ALA A 276 -7.33 8.23 -14.44
C ALA A 276 -5.81 8.38 -14.21
N VAL A 277 -5.16 9.28 -14.98
CA VAL A 277 -3.71 9.51 -14.98
C VAL A 277 -3.36 10.95 -14.64
#